data_6fe9bab93040a9cf2d251f5bdd56f047
#
_entry.id   6fe9bab93040a9cf2d251f5bdd56f047
#
_cell.length_a   1.000
_cell.length_b   1.000
_cell.length_c   1.000
_cell.angle_alpha   90.00
_cell.angle_beta   90.00
_cell.angle_gamma   90.00
#
_symmetry.space_group_name_H-M   'P 1'
#
loop_
_entity.id
_entity.type
_entity.pdbx_description
1 polymer ?
#
loop_
_entity_poly.entity_id
_entity_poly.type
_entity_poly.pdbx_seq_one_letter_code
_entity_poly.pdbx_strand_id
1 'polypeptide(L)'
;MKMYSSYHLEDIVVSLALARKLKELNIEYPTPFYWRVWDDGHSDCVISKCDYDKRHSKIKERIPTYTTSQLIEKLPFSFTFQGIRFYFSISKNEIFYKVSYKPDRGEITRCERKLENALARMLLWLSEIGVVK
;
A
#
# COMPACT_ATOMS: atom_id res chain seq x y z
N MET A 1 -30.79 -9.18 1.34
CA MET A 1 -30.15 -8.20 1.28
C MET A 1 -28.71 -8.22 1.19
N LYS A 2 -28.12 -7.23 0.93
CA LYS A 2 -26.84 -7.23 0.60
C LYS A 2 -26.06 -6.31 1.33
N MET A 3 -26.16 -6.25 2.59
CA MET A 3 -25.47 -5.32 3.37
C MET A 3 -23.99 -5.43 3.19
N TYR A 4 -23.48 -6.59 2.91
CA TYR A 4 -22.07 -6.69 2.67
C TYR A 4 -21.68 -6.13 1.33
N SER A 5 -22.61 -5.73 0.52
CA SER A 5 -22.30 -5.13 -0.75
C SER A 5 -21.70 -3.72 -0.60
N SER A 6 -21.77 -3.14 0.61
CA SER A 6 -21.11 -1.86 0.83
C SER A 6 -19.63 -2.03 1.13
N TYR A 7 -19.16 -3.26 1.23
CA TYR A 7 -17.77 -3.52 1.55
C TYR A 7 -17.00 -3.71 0.25
N HIS A 8 -16.04 -2.85 0.02
CA HIS A 8 -15.20 -2.93 -1.16
C HIS A 8 -13.76 -3.18 -0.75
N LEU A 9 -13.14 -4.19 -1.34
CA LEU A 9 -11.75 -4.52 -1.04
C LEU A 9 -10.82 -3.37 -1.37
N GLU A 10 -11.12 -2.60 -2.40
CA GLU A 10 -10.31 -1.46 -2.79
C GLU A 10 -10.23 -0.39 -1.70
N ASP A 11 -11.13 -0.42 -0.72
CA ASP A 11 -11.12 0.55 0.36
C ASP A 11 -10.15 0.17 1.48
N ILE A 12 -9.68 -1.06 1.52
CA ILE A 12 -8.81 -1.53 2.59
C ILE A 12 -7.42 -1.93 2.14
N VAL A 13 -7.09 -1.68 0.88
CA VAL A 13 -5.78 -2.01 0.32
C VAL A 13 -5.17 -0.78 -0.33
N VAL A 14 -3.88 -0.85 -0.63
CA VAL A 14 -3.18 0.20 -1.35
C VAL A 14 -3.84 0.41 -2.71
N SER A 15 -3.97 1.66 -3.13
CA SER A 15 -4.55 2.00 -4.42
C SER A 15 -3.75 1.38 -5.57
N LEU A 16 -4.41 1.18 -6.71
CA LEU A 16 -3.78 0.56 -7.88
C LEU A 16 -2.51 1.31 -8.29
N ALA A 17 -2.56 2.63 -8.31
CA ALA A 17 -1.40 3.42 -8.75
C ALA A 17 -0.18 3.19 -7.87
N LEU A 18 -0.36 3.18 -6.55
CA LEU A 18 0.75 2.95 -5.62
C LEU A 18 1.18 1.49 -5.58
N ALA A 19 0.23 0.56 -5.70
CA ALA A 19 0.55 -0.87 -5.78
C ALA A 19 1.42 -1.14 -7.01
N ARG A 20 1.12 -0.48 -8.12
CA ARG A 20 1.92 -0.60 -9.35
C ARG A 20 3.33 -0.08 -9.14
N LYS A 21 3.49 1.04 -8.43
CA LYS A 21 4.82 1.58 -8.13
C LYS A 21 5.63 0.63 -7.25
N LEU A 22 4.99 0.01 -6.27
CA LEU A 22 5.68 -0.98 -5.44
C LEU A 22 6.18 -2.14 -6.28
N LYS A 23 5.34 -2.65 -7.17
CA LYS A 23 5.71 -3.75 -8.06
C LYS A 23 6.86 -3.35 -8.97
N GLU A 24 6.83 -2.16 -9.53
CA GLU A 24 7.88 -1.66 -10.41
C GLU A 24 9.24 -1.60 -9.73
N LEU A 25 9.26 -1.37 -8.42
CA LEU A 25 10.49 -1.35 -7.65
C LEU A 25 10.82 -2.71 -7.04
N ASN A 26 10.12 -3.76 -7.46
CA ASN A 26 10.29 -5.12 -6.97
C ASN A 26 10.02 -5.25 -5.47
N ILE A 27 9.16 -4.40 -4.95
CA ILE A 27 8.71 -4.50 -3.57
C ILE A 27 7.45 -5.36 -3.58
N GLU A 28 7.61 -6.65 -3.39
CA GLU A 28 6.50 -7.59 -3.39
C GLU A 28 6.57 -8.47 -2.15
N TYR A 29 5.44 -8.61 -1.49
CA TYR A 29 5.28 -9.46 -0.32
C TYR A 29 4.14 -10.43 -0.55
N PRO A 30 4.15 -11.58 0.14
CA PRO A 30 3.01 -12.49 0.06
C PRO A 30 1.73 -11.78 0.50
N THR A 31 0.69 -11.88 -0.31
CA THR A 31 -0.59 -11.25 -0.02
C THR A 31 -1.70 -12.01 -0.74
N PRO A 32 -2.88 -12.11 -0.14
CA PRO A 32 -4.03 -12.67 -0.84
C PRO A 32 -4.74 -11.66 -1.72
N PHE A 33 -4.36 -10.37 -1.67
CA PHE A 33 -5.07 -9.32 -2.38
C PHE A 33 -4.36 -8.93 -3.66
N TYR A 34 -5.13 -8.81 -4.75
CA TYR A 34 -4.58 -8.46 -6.06
C TYR A 34 -5.51 -7.51 -6.78
N TRP A 35 -4.92 -6.49 -7.44
CA TRP A 35 -5.62 -5.71 -8.42
C TRP A 35 -5.56 -6.48 -9.73
N ARG A 36 -6.71 -6.61 -10.40
CA ARG A 36 -6.78 -7.14 -11.74
C ARG A 36 -7.03 -5.98 -12.69
N VAL A 37 -6.20 -5.87 -13.71
CA VAL A 37 -6.36 -4.87 -14.75
C VAL A 37 -6.74 -5.61 -16.03
N TRP A 38 -7.87 -5.25 -16.59
CA TRP A 38 -8.41 -5.92 -17.78
C TRP A 38 -7.96 -5.19 -19.03
N ASP A 39 -7.96 -5.88 -20.17
CA ASP A 39 -7.51 -5.31 -21.42
C ASP A 39 -8.41 -4.17 -21.92
N ASP A 40 -9.64 -4.08 -21.41
CA ASP A 40 -10.54 -2.96 -21.74
C ASP A 40 -10.34 -1.75 -20.84
N GLY A 41 -9.33 -1.76 -19.96
CA GLY A 41 -9.03 -0.66 -19.06
C GLY A 41 -9.74 -0.71 -17.72
N HIS A 42 -10.61 -1.68 -17.51
CA HIS A 42 -11.30 -1.86 -16.24
C HIS A 42 -10.37 -2.43 -15.20
N SER A 43 -10.58 -2.12 -13.93
CA SER A 43 -9.79 -2.71 -12.84
C SER A 43 -10.69 -3.03 -11.65
N ASP A 44 -10.32 -4.05 -10.91
CA ASP A 44 -10.99 -4.41 -9.66
C ASP A 44 -10.00 -5.09 -8.73
N CYS A 45 -10.36 -5.20 -7.46
CA CYS A 45 -9.52 -5.85 -6.46
C CYS A 45 -10.20 -7.13 -5.98
N VAL A 46 -9.42 -8.21 -5.90
CA VAL A 46 -9.95 -9.51 -5.50
C VAL A 46 -9.07 -10.15 -4.45
N ILE A 47 -9.64 -11.10 -3.71
CA ILE A 47 -8.93 -11.93 -2.76
C ILE A 47 -8.46 -13.17 -3.51
N SER A 48 -7.20 -13.53 -3.28
CA SER A 48 -6.63 -14.69 -3.90
C SER A 48 -6.44 -14.50 -5.40
N LYS A 49 -5.98 -15.51 -6.10
CA LYS A 49 -5.75 -15.43 -7.54
C LYS A 49 -6.96 -15.91 -8.31
N CYS A 50 -8.13 -15.50 -7.88
CA CYS A 50 -9.34 -15.91 -8.57
C CYS A 50 -9.40 -15.29 -9.96
N ASP A 51 -9.52 -16.15 -10.97
CA ASP A 51 -9.59 -15.72 -12.36
C ASP A 51 -11.00 -15.68 -12.88
N TYR A 52 -11.95 -16.15 -12.10
CA TYR A 52 -13.32 -16.25 -12.55
C TYR A 52 -13.95 -14.88 -12.77
N ASP A 53 -14.44 -14.65 -13.93
CA ASP A 53 -15.17 -13.44 -14.26
C ASP A 53 -16.04 -13.73 -15.46
N LYS A 54 -17.21 -13.11 -15.51
CA LYS A 54 -18.14 -13.28 -16.62
C LYS A 54 -17.86 -12.33 -17.76
N ARG A 55 -16.83 -11.51 -17.64
CA ARG A 55 -16.49 -10.56 -18.68
C ARG A 55 -15.84 -11.26 -19.84
N HIS A 56 -16.01 -10.68 -21.01
CA HIS A 56 -15.36 -11.20 -22.21
C HIS A 56 -13.93 -10.72 -22.34
N SER A 57 -13.57 -9.68 -21.58
CA SER A 57 -12.20 -9.14 -21.59
C SER A 57 -11.25 -10.07 -20.85
N LYS A 58 -9.99 -10.00 -21.23
CA LYS A 58 -8.94 -10.79 -20.58
C LYS A 58 -8.22 -9.96 -19.54
N ILE A 59 -7.71 -10.62 -18.52
CA ILE A 59 -6.88 -9.99 -17.53
C ILE A 59 -5.53 -9.68 -18.16
N LYS A 60 -5.20 -8.40 -18.22
CA LYS A 60 -3.95 -7.93 -18.79
C LYS A 60 -2.82 -7.99 -17.76
N GLU A 61 -3.14 -7.72 -16.51
CA GLU A 61 -2.13 -7.59 -15.47
C GLU A 61 -2.73 -7.91 -14.10
N ARG A 62 -1.94 -8.55 -13.24
CA ARG A 62 -2.29 -8.74 -11.83
C ARG A 62 -1.22 -8.08 -10.99
N ILE A 63 -1.63 -7.22 -10.07
CA ILE A 63 -0.72 -6.44 -9.24
C ILE A 63 -1.02 -6.73 -7.79
N PRO A 64 -0.07 -7.26 -7.02
CA PRO A 64 -0.31 -7.52 -5.60
C PRO A 64 -0.55 -6.21 -4.87
N THR A 65 -1.44 -6.23 -3.89
CA THR A 65 -1.71 -5.07 -3.06
C THR A 65 -1.83 -5.50 -1.61
N TYR A 66 -1.82 -4.55 -0.70
CA TYR A 66 -1.58 -4.81 0.71
C TYR A 66 -2.51 -4.03 1.60
N THR A 67 -2.85 -4.64 2.75
CA THR A 67 -3.61 -3.97 3.79
C THR A 67 -2.68 -3.23 4.73
N THR A 68 -3.26 -2.42 5.63
CA THR A 68 -2.52 -1.72 6.68
C THR A 68 -1.67 -2.68 7.50
N SER A 69 -2.24 -3.79 7.94
CA SER A 69 -1.51 -4.75 8.79
C SER A 69 -0.27 -5.30 8.10
N GLN A 70 -0.42 -5.64 6.82
CA GLN A 70 0.70 -6.19 6.05
C GLN A 70 1.82 -5.18 5.88
N LEU A 71 1.47 -3.92 5.62
CA LEU A 71 2.47 -2.87 5.42
C LEU A 71 3.17 -2.49 6.72
N ILE A 72 2.43 -2.42 7.82
CA ILE A 72 3.02 -2.10 9.12
C ILE A 72 4.07 -3.13 9.50
N GLU A 73 3.83 -4.40 9.21
CA GLU A 73 4.81 -5.45 9.49
C GLU A 73 6.11 -5.25 8.72
N LYS A 74 6.06 -4.61 7.55
CA LYS A 74 7.24 -4.43 6.70
C LYS A 74 7.98 -3.13 6.97
N LEU A 75 7.36 -2.20 7.67
CA LEU A 75 7.99 -0.93 8.02
C LEU A 75 8.77 -1.10 9.32
N PRO A 76 10.03 -0.70 9.37
CA PRO A 76 10.80 -0.83 10.62
C PRO A 76 10.24 0.08 11.70
N PHE A 77 10.28 -0.40 12.95
CA PHE A 77 9.89 0.43 14.09
C PHE A 77 10.84 1.61 14.21
N SER A 78 12.11 1.39 13.92
CA SER A 78 13.12 2.45 13.93
C SER A 78 14.25 2.07 12.98
N PHE A 79 15.00 3.06 12.56
CA PHE A 79 16.21 2.83 11.76
C PHE A 79 17.17 3.99 11.97
N THR A 80 18.43 3.76 11.66
CA THR A 80 19.46 4.81 11.70
C THR A 80 19.88 5.10 10.27
N PHE A 81 19.87 6.37 9.89
CA PHE A 81 20.28 6.80 8.57
C PHE A 81 21.17 8.02 8.74
N GLN A 82 22.38 7.94 8.17
CA GLN A 82 23.37 9.02 8.29
C GLN A 82 23.63 9.44 9.75
N GLY A 83 23.68 8.43 10.63
CA GLY A 83 23.96 8.67 12.05
C GLY A 83 22.80 9.16 12.88
N ILE A 84 21.63 9.34 12.26
CA ILE A 84 20.44 9.83 12.95
C ILE A 84 19.44 8.70 13.13
N ARG A 85 18.90 8.58 14.36
CA ARG A 85 17.91 7.55 14.67
C ARG A 85 16.50 8.09 14.41
N PHE A 86 15.70 7.31 13.68
CA PHE A 86 14.34 7.66 13.33
C PHE A 86 13.36 6.64 13.93
N TYR A 87 12.22 7.12 14.42
CA TYR A 87 11.21 6.27 15.04
C TYR A 87 9.87 6.40 14.33
N PHE A 88 9.20 5.28 14.14
CA PHE A 88 7.93 5.19 13.43
C PHE A 88 6.79 5.80 14.25
N SER A 89 5.89 6.49 13.58
CA SER A 89 4.71 7.09 14.18
C SER A 89 3.58 7.19 13.18
N ILE A 90 2.37 6.96 13.65
CA ILE A 90 1.15 7.16 12.86
C ILE A 90 0.26 8.11 13.63
N SER A 91 -0.30 9.10 12.95
CA SER A 91 -1.28 9.98 13.53
C SER A 91 -2.37 10.29 12.52
N LYS A 92 -3.46 10.86 12.99
CA LYS A 92 -4.61 11.15 12.15
C LYS A 92 -5.19 12.50 12.55
N ASN A 93 -5.54 13.31 11.55
CA ASN A 93 -6.35 14.48 11.78
C ASN A 93 -7.71 14.23 11.10
N GLU A 94 -8.52 15.27 10.93
CA GLU A 94 -9.85 15.13 10.36
C GLU A 94 -9.86 14.68 8.90
N ILE A 95 -8.77 14.94 8.17
CA ILE A 95 -8.72 14.71 6.74
C ILE A 95 -7.72 13.64 6.33
N PHE A 96 -6.57 13.60 7.01
CA PHE A 96 -5.45 12.75 6.60
C PHE A 96 -5.01 11.77 7.66
N TYR A 97 -4.43 10.67 7.19
CA TYR A 97 -3.55 9.85 7.99
C TYR A 97 -2.12 10.32 7.73
N LYS A 98 -1.33 10.37 8.77
CA LYS A 98 0.05 10.83 8.68
C LYS A 98 0.96 9.71 9.18
N VAL A 99 1.82 9.22 8.31
CA VAL A 99 2.83 8.22 8.65
C VAL A 99 4.16 8.95 8.67
N SER A 100 4.89 8.83 9.78
CA SER A 100 6.11 9.60 9.98
C SER A 100 7.22 8.76 10.56
N TYR A 101 8.45 9.19 10.29
CA TYR A 101 9.62 8.77 11.05
C TYR A 101 10.21 10.04 11.66
N LYS A 102 10.35 10.04 12.98
CA LYS A 102 10.76 11.23 13.70
C LYS A 102 12.11 11.04 14.37
N PRO A 103 13.10 11.84 14.01
CA PRO A 103 14.32 11.96 14.80
C PRO A 103 14.07 13.00 15.90
N ASP A 104 15.12 13.39 16.63
CA ASP A 104 14.99 14.40 17.67
C ASP A 104 14.49 15.73 17.12
N ARG A 105 14.79 16.03 15.88
CA ARG A 105 14.36 17.27 15.22
C ARG A 105 13.76 16.96 13.86
N GLY A 106 12.63 17.59 13.56
CA GLY A 106 11.95 17.43 12.29
C GLY A 106 11.25 16.10 12.19
N GLU A 107 10.78 15.81 11.01
CA GLU A 107 10.15 14.53 10.74
C GLU A 107 10.05 14.30 9.24
N ILE A 108 10.07 13.05 8.87
CA ILE A 108 9.80 12.64 7.50
C ILE A 108 8.39 12.11 7.49
N THR A 109 7.54 12.68 6.66
CA THR A 109 6.10 12.45 6.75
C THR A 109 5.51 12.15 5.39
N ARG A 110 4.55 11.24 5.38
CA ARG A 110 3.69 10.98 4.22
C ARG A 110 2.24 11.08 4.68
N CYS A 111 1.48 11.92 4.02
CA CYS A 111 0.07 12.15 4.34
C CYS A 111 -0.81 11.68 3.22
N GLU A 112 -1.86 10.95 3.54
CA GLU A 112 -2.84 10.47 2.57
C GLU A 112 -4.18 10.34 3.28
N ARG A 113 -5.24 10.46 2.53
CA ARG A 113 -6.58 10.23 3.08
C ARG A 113 -6.78 8.78 3.49
N LYS A 114 -6.03 7.88 2.86
CA LYS A 114 -6.13 6.46 3.09
C LYS A 114 -4.83 5.99 3.73
N LEU A 115 -4.93 5.36 4.91
CA LEU A 115 -3.75 4.94 5.66
C LEU A 115 -2.85 4.00 4.85
N GLU A 116 -3.43 3.05 4.12
CA GLU A 116 -2.68 2.12 3.28
C GLU A 116 -1.79 2.85 2.29
N ASN A 117 -2.30 3.93 1.72
CA ASN A 117 -1.54 4.73 0.77
C ASN A 117 -0.40 5.51 1.44
N ALA A 118 -0.64 6.03 2.64
CA ALA A 118 0.42 6.72 3.39
C ALA A 118 1.54 5.75 3.74
N LEU A 119 1.19 4.55 4.19
CA LEU A 119 2.17 3.51 4.50
C LEU A 119 2.94 3.08 3.25
N ALA A 120 2.25 2.92 2.12
CA ALA A 120 2.89 2.55 0.87
C ALA A 120 3.88 3.63 0.41
N ARG A 121 3.51 4.90 0.53
CA ARG A 121 4.41 6.00 0.17
C ARG A 121 5.65 6.03 1.05
N MET A 122 5.48 5.76 2.34
CA MET A 122 6.61 5.70 3.25
C MET A 122 7.54 4.53 2.89
N LEU A 123 6.96 3.38 2.55
CA LEU A 123 7.72 2.21 2.14
C LEU A 123 8.52 2.50 0.86
N LEU A 124 7.91 3.17 -0.11
CA LEU A 124 8.58 3.58 -1.34
C LEU A 124 9.78 4.48 -1.03
N TRP A 125 9.60 5.45 -0.14
CA TRP A 125 10.68 6.35 0.24
C TRP A 125 11.83 5.61 0.94
N LEU A 126 11.50 4.72 1.87
CA LEU A 126 12.52 3.93 2.57
C LEU A 126 13.28 3.02 1.61
N SER A 127 12.62 2.54 0.57
CA SER A 127 13.27 1.77 -0.48
C SER A 127 14.25 2.63 -1.27
N GLU A 128 13.88 3.87 -1.57
CA GLU A 128 14.75 4.80 -2.30
C GLU A 128 16.03 5.11 -1.53
N ILE A 129 15.96 5.21 -0.22
CA ILE A 129 17.16 5.51 0.59
C ILE A 129 17.87 4.25 1.06
N GLY A 130 17.41 3.06 0.65
CA GLY A 130 18.08 1.80 0.95
C GLY A 130 17.82 1.21 2.31
N VAL A 131 16.86 1.73 3.07
CA VAL A 131 16.51 1.18 4.38
C VAL A 131 15.69 -0.10 4.23
N VAL A 132 14.84 -0.15 3.21
CA VAL A 132 14.03 -1.32 2.89
C VAL A 132 14.41 -1.79 1.50
N LYS A 133 14.53 -3.09 1.33
CA LYS A 133 14.87 -3.68 0.04
C LYS A 133 13.69 -4.34 -0.63
#